data_5a0c5764dbc805be394267c4a9a073dc
#
_entry.id   5a0c5764dbc805be394267c4a9a073dc
#
_cell.length_a   1.000
_cell.length_b   1.000
_cell.length_c   1.000
_cell.angle_alpha   90.00
_cell.angle_beta   90.00
_cell.angle_gamma   90.00
#
_symmetry.space_group_name_H-M   'P 1'
#
loop_
_entity.id
_entity.type
_entity.pdbx_description
1 polymer ?
#
loop_
_entity_poly.entity_id
_entity_poly.type
_entity_poly.pdbx_seq_one_letter_code
_entity_poly.pdbx_strand_id
1 'polypeptide(L)'
;INSSSALQFVDRSIVNSEFNLDRDFGIFGEYNQHLFGSLDLAAKASITTGEGRNWGNNKGSGLAYTGRIELFPLGRFTGKGDAMEGDYEREQTPKILLAGAYSYNDRALRAQGSNGDKLLFDQTRNLSSYFVDFIFKYQGFAFYTDFMGRISSSSPLIKSGENVEQYVLTGMGLNVQASYLFRSNWEIALRNSTIMPDKEVQPYANYRSHNQSTFGVTKYLIDHRLKVQADLSYNYKNEFVDSDYNRWQLRFQIELGF
;
A
#
# COMPACT_ATOMS: atom_id res chain seq x y z
N ILE A 1 -4.00 -2.34 -5.38
CA ILE A 1 -3.55 -0.93 -5.46
C ILE A 1 -4.72 -0.09 -5.91
N ASN A 2 -5.17 0.83 -5.07
CA ASN A 2 -6.20 1.79 -5.45
C ASN A 2 -5.62 2.80 -6.46
N SER A 3 -6.47 3.29 -7.36
CA SER A 3 -6.11 4.41 -8.23
C SER A 3 -5.75 5.64 -7.39
N SER A 4 -4.93 6.56 -7.91
CA SER A 4 -4.71 7.85 -7.25
C SER A 4 -6.01 8.62 -7.05
N SER A 5 -6.95 8.52 -7.99
CA SER A 5 -8.27 9.14 -7.90
C SER A 5 -9.14 8.61 -6.74
N ALA A 6 -8.83 7.42 -6.23
CA ALA A 6 -9.57 6.79 -5.13
C ALA A 6 -9.09 7.17 -3.73
N LEU A 7 -7.99 7.93 -3.63
CA LEU A 7 -7.37 8.31 -2.36
C LEU A 7 -8.16 9.41 -1.65
N GLN A 8 -8.22 9.31 -0.32
CA GLN A 8 -8.78 10.34 0.57
C GLN A 8 -7.79 11.46 0.88
N PHE A 9 -6.51 11.19 0.74
CA PHE A 9 -5.40 12.11 0.97
C PHE A 9 -4.70 12.45 -0.34
N VAL A 10 -3.92 13.51 -0.33
CA VAL A 10 -3.13 13.94 -1.49
C VAL A 10 -2.14 12.85 -1.91
N ASP A 11 -1.68 12.04 -0.96
CA ASP A 11 -0.71 10.99 -1.23
C ASP A 11 -1.04 9.70 -0.47
N ARG A 12 -0.45 8.60 -0.93
CA ARG A 12 -0.55 7.29 -0.29
C ARG A 12 0.10 7.29 1.09
N SER A 13 -0.27 6.31 1.92
CA SER A 13 0.41 6.09 3.19
C SER A 13 1.90 5.79 2.98
N ILE A 14 2.76 6.15 3.94
CA ILE A 14 4.18 5.78 3.91
C ILE A 14 4.35 4.25 3.85
N VAL A 15 3.46 3.49 4.47
CA VAL A 15 3.44 2.01 4.43
C VAL A 15 3.23 1.52 3.00
N ASN A 16 2.23 2.07 2.30
CA ASN A 16 1.96 1.72 0.92
C ASN A 16 3.14 2.09 0.00
N SER A 17 3.76 3.26 0.22
CA SER A 17 4.91 3.70 -0.58
C SER A 17 6.09 2.74 -0.51
N GLU A 18 6.31 2.10 0.65
CA GLU A 18 7.48 1.24 0.89
C GLU A 18 7.23 -0.24 0.60
N PHE A 19 6.05 -0.76 0.94
CA PHE A 19 5.79 -2.20 0.90
C PHE A 19 4.91 -2.66 -0.25
N ASN A 20 4.25 -1.74 -0.95
CA ASN A 20 3.35 -2.10 -2.04
C ASN A 20 4.08 -2.80 -3.21
N LEU A 21 3.31 -3.60 -3.95
CA LEU A 21 3.72 -4.12 -5.26
C LEU A 21 3.22 -3.16 -6.35
N ASP A 22 4.07 -2.84 -7.32
CA ASP A 22 3.68 -2.05 -8.47
C ASP A 22 3.09 -2.95 -9.60
N ARG A 23 2.61 -2.30 -10.66
CA ARG A 23 2.16 -2.96 -11.87
C ARG A 23 3.28 -3.80 -12.46
N ASP A 24 2.92 -4.97 -12.95
CA ASP A 24 3.87 -5.89 -13.55
C ASP A 24 3.25 -6.56 -14.78
N PHE A 25 4.05 -7.17 -15.59
CA PHE A 25 3.63 -7.85 -16.81
C PHE A 25 3.55 -9.36 -16.57
N GLY A 26 2.45 -10.00 -16.97
CA GLY A 26 2.27 -11.43 -16.76
C GLY A 26 0.86 -11.92 -17.01
N ILE A 27 0.55 -13.09 -16.44
CA ILE A 27 -0.75 -13.75 -16.54
C ILE A 27 -1.47 -13.56 -15.21
N PHE A 28 -2.74 -13.16 -15.28
CA PHE A 28 -3.61 -12.90 -14.14
C PHE A 28 -4.87 -13.74 -14.26
N GLY A 29 -5.30 -14.33 -13.16
CA GLY A 29 -6.57 -15.03 -13.02
C GLY A 29 -7.37 -14.49 -11.85
N GLU A 30 -8.68 -14.42 -12.03
CA GLU A 30 -9.62 -14.02 -10.99
C GLU A 30 -10.80 -14.98 -10.98
N TYR A 31 -11.22 -15.37 -9.78
CA TYR A 31 -12.38 -16.20 -9.52
C TYR A 31 -13.28 -15.52 -8.49
N ASN A 32 -14.56 -15.39 -8.79
CA ASN A 32 -15.57 -14.78 -7.93
C ASN A 32 -16.68 -15.80 -7.66
N GLN A 33 -17.05 -15.96 -6.39
CA GLN A 33 -18.06 -16.90 -5.96
C GLN A 33 -18.98 -16.30 -4.90
N HIS A 34 -20.29 -16.39 -5.12
CA HIS A 34 -21.26 -16.23 -4.05
C HIS A 34 -21.35 -17.54 -3.26
N LEU A 35 -21.13 -17.48 -1.94
CA LEU A 35 -21.09 -18.69 -1.11
C LEU A 35 -22.50 -19.00 -0.52
N PHE A 36 -22.91 -18.22 0.47
CA PHE A 36 -24.24 -18.35 1.08
C PHE A 36 -24.64 -17.07 1.80
N GLY A 37 -25.97 -16.83 1.91
CA GLY A 37 -26.49 -15.62 2.57
C GLY A 37 -26.02 -14.35 1.85
N SER A 38 -25.20 -13.55 2.49
CA SER A 38 -24.58 -12.35 1.91
C SER A 38 -23.07 -12.52 1.69
N LEU A 39 -22.51 -13.69 1.96
CA LEU A 39 -21.08 -13.93 1.89
C LEU A 39 -20.62 -14.15 0.45
N ASP A 40 -19.78 -13.25 -0.05
CA ASP A 40 -19.07 -13.38 -1.32
C ASP A 40 -17.58 -13.56 -1.10
N LEU A 41 -16.95 -14.30 -2.03
CA LEU A 41 -15.51 -14.56 -2.07
C LEU A 41 -14.96 -14.14 -3.43
N ALA A 42 -13.76 -13.55 -3.43
CA ALA A 42 -12.92 -13.43 -4.61
C ALA A 42 -11.54 -14.00 -4.34
N ALA A 43 -11.00 -14.73 -5.31
CA ALA A 43 -9.64 -15.21 -5.32
C ALA A 43 -8.92 -14.71 -6.56
N LYS A 44 -7.72 -14.17 -6.40
CA LYS A 44 -6.90 -13.61 -7.48
C LYS A 44 -5.53 -14.27 -7.43
N ALA A 45 -4.97 -14.60 -8.58
CA ALA A 45 -3.63 -15.14 -8.69
C ALA A 45 -2.92 -14.55 -9.91
N SER A 46 -1.60 -14.42 -9.83
CA SER A 46 -0.80 -13.96 -10.96
C SER A 46 0.59 -14.61 -10.98
N ILE A 47 1.11 -14.76 -12.19
CA ILE A 47 2.52 -15.07 -12.46
C ILE A 47 3.03 -13.95 -13.35
N THR A 48 4.03 -13.22 -12.86
CA THR A 48 4.52 -12.00 -13.51
C THR A 48 6.04 -12.00 -13.62
N THR A 49 6.60 -11.05 -14.35
CA THR A 49 8.06 -10.93 -14.53
C THR A 49 8.82 -10.59 -13.25
N GLY A 50 8.15 -10.06 -12.22
CA GLY A 50 8.78 -9.66 -10.96
C GLY A 50 9.55 -8.34 -10.99
N GLU A 51 9.58 -7.65 -12.15
CA GLU A 51 10.40 -6.46 -12.38
C GLU A 51 9.60 -5.15 -12.50
N GLY A 52 8.26 -5.27 -12.51
CA GLY A 52 7.38 -4.12 -12.62
C GLY A 52 7.34 -3.50 -14.00
N ARG A 53 6.92 -2.24 -14.06
CA ARG A 53 6.73 -1.48 -15.31
C ARG A 53 7.99 -1.30 -16.17
N ASN A 54 9.13 -1.27 -15.54
CA ASN A 54 10.41 -0.96 -16.17
C ASN A 54 11.23 -2.23 -16.39
N TRP A 55 10.55 -3.29 -16.86
CA TRP A 55 11.24 -4.51 -17.22
C TRP A 55 12.21 -4.27 -18.39
N GLY A 56 13.33 -4.94 -18.38
CA GLY A 56 14.36 -4.80 -19.39
C GLY A 56 15.00 -6.14 -19.74
N ASN A 57 16.14 -6.13 -20.40
CA ASN A 57 16.91 -7.34 -20.68
C ASN A 57 17.62 -7.79 -19.39
N ASN A 58 16.90 -8.42 -18.49
CA ASN A 58 17.35 -8.80 -17.17
C ASN A 58 17.86 -10.23 -17.16
N LYS A 59 19.15 -10.37 -17.30
CA LYS A 59 19.81 -11.66 -17.11
C LYS A 59 19.84 -11.96 -15.61
N GLY A 60 19.06 -12.95 -15.19
CA GLY A 60 19.14 -13.49 -13.83
C GLY A 60 17.92 -13.28 -12.94
N SER A 61 16.92 -12.49 -13.31
CA SER A 61 15.65 -12.43 -12.60
C SER A 61 14.84 -13.72 -12.72
N GLY A 62 14.04 -14.01 -11.72
CA GLY A 62 13.01 -15.04 -11.74
C GLY A 62 11.64 -14.48 -12.06
N LEU A 63 10.60 -15.20 -11.63
CA LEU A 63 9.22 -14.78 -11.75
C LEU A 63 8.66 -14.38 -10.39
N ALA A 64 7.63 -13.56 -10.38
CA ALA A 64 6.85 -13.29 -9.19
C ALA A 64 5.52 -14.05 -9.23
N TYR A 65 5.17 -14.64 -8.10
CA TYR A 65 3.94 -15.39 -7.88
C TYR A 65 3.13 -14.69 -6.80
N THR A 66 1.92 -14.26 -7.13
CA THR A 66 1.07 -13.54 -6.19
C THR A 66 -0.29 -14.20 -6.08
N GLY A 67 -0.76 -14.39 -4.85
CA GLY A 67 -2.11 -14.84 -4.54
C GLY A 67 -2.81 -13.86 -3.60
N ARG A 68 -4.13 -13.65 -3.79
CA ARG A 68 -4.98 -12.81 -2.93
C ARG A 68 -6.36 -13.44 -2.76
N ILE A 69 -6.86 -13.43 -1.54
CA ILE A 69 -8.21 -13.84 -1.19
C ILE A 69 -8.93 -12.64 -0.58
N GLU A 70 -10.17 -12.43 -0.99
CA GLU A 70 -11.04 -11.37 -0.51
C GLU A 70 -12.38 -11.97 -0.06
N LEU A 71 -12.81 -11.63 1.15
CA LEU A 71 -14.08 -12.03 1.74
C LEU A 71 -14.96 -10.81 1.96
N PHE A 72 -16.21 -10.89 1.54
CA PHE A 72 -17.25 -9.86 1.69
C PHE A 72 -18.40 -10.41 2.52
N PRO A 73 -18.30 -10.43 3.87
CA PRO A 73 -19.27 -11.09 4.74
C PRO A 73 -20.68 -10.51 4.66
N LEU A 74 -20.79 -9.23 4.31
CA LEU A 74 -22.05 -8.48 4.21
C LEU A 74 -22.41 -8.12 2.76
N GLY A 75 -21.91 -8.93 1.81
CA GLY A 75 -22.07 -8.71 0.37
C GLY A 75 -21.11 -7.66 -0.19
N ARG A 76 -21.07 -7.58 -1.52
CA ARG A 76 -20.23 -6.63 -2.26
C ARG A 76 -20.61 -5.19 -1.96
N PHE A 77 -19.64 -4.30 -2.08
CA PHE A 77 -19.84 -2.85 -2.01
C PHE A 77 -20.61 -2.37 -3.24
N THR A 78 -21.35 -1.27 -3.08
CA THR A 78 -22.05 -0.59 -4.17
C THR A 78 -21.05 0.01 -5.14
N GLY A 79 -21.28 -0.10 -6.43
CA GLY A 79 -20.41 0.43 -7.46
C GLY A 79 -18.98 -0.15 -7.37
N LYS A 80 -18.00 0.70 -7.19
CA LYS A 80 -16.58 0.34 -6.96
C LYS A 80 -16.14 0.67 -5.55
N GLY A 81 -17.02 0.56 -4.57
CA GLY A 81 -16.76 0.97 -3.20
C GLY A 81 -15.57 0.27 -2.54
N ASP A 82 -15.28 -0.98 -2.90
CA ASP A 82 -14.10 -1.72 -2.45
C ASP A 82 -12.77 -1.19 -3.00
N ALA A 83 -12.80 -0.48 -4.13
CA ALA A 83 -11.64 0.14 -4.74
C ALA A 83 -11.41 1.61 -4.34
N MET A 84 -12.33 2.20 -3.56
CA MET A 84 -12.26 3.57 -3.07
C MET A 84 -11.90 3.56 -1.58
N GLU A 85 -11.14 4.54 -1.10
CA GLU A 85 -10.82 4.61 0.32
C GLU A 85 -12.00 5.16 1.14
N GLY A 86 -12.65 6.24 0.70
CA GLY A 86 -13.84 6.82 1.33
C GLY A 86 -15.15 6.12 0.98
N ASP A 87 -16.20 6.38 1.75
CA ASP A 87 -17.56 5.88 1.47
C ASP A 87 -18.33 6.87 0.60
N TYR A 88 -17.87 7.05 -0.65
CA TYR A 88 -18.51 7.97 -1.60
C TYR A 88 -19.93 7.52 -1.99
N GLU A 89 -20.14 6.22 -2.14
CA GLU A 89 -21.44 5.62 -2.48
C GLU A 89 -22.45 5.72 -1.31
N ARG A 90 -21.99 6.08 -0.08
CA ARG A 90 -22.80 6.17 1.14
C ARG A 90 -23.59 4.89 1.35
N GLU A 91 -22.86 3.78 1.51
CA GLU A 91 -23.43 2.45 1.68
C GLU A 91 -24.63 2.47 2.63
N GLN A 92 -25.79 2.06 2.15
CA GLN A 92 -27.04 2.10 2.93
C GLN A 92 -27.11 1.01 4.00
N THR A 93 -26.30 -0.03 3.85
CA THR A 93 -26.11 -1.11 4.81
C THR A 93 -24.60 -1.25 5.09
N PRO A 94 -24.22 -1.69 6.30
CA PRO A 94 -22.81 -1.92 6.59
C PRO A 94 -22.16 -2.87 5.57
N LYS A 95 -20.97 -2.53 5.10
CA LYS A 95 -20.17 -3.34 4.19
C LYS A 95 -18.78 -3.60 4.78
N ILE A 96 -18.29 -4.82 4.60
CA ILE A 96 -17.00 -5.25 5.11
C ILE A 96 -16.25 -5.98 4.00
N LEU A 97 -14.96 -5.67 3.87
CA LEU A 97 -13.98 -6.47 3.16
C LEU A 97 -12.88 -6.90 4.14
N LEU A 98 -12.59 -8.21 4.13
CA LEU A 98 -11.39 -8.80 4.72
C LEU A 98 -10.57 -9.39 3.59
N ALA A 99 -9.30 -9.05 3.50
CA ALA A 99 -8.45 -9.58 2.45
C ALA A 99 -7.06 -9.94 2.96
N GLY A 100 -6.47 -10.97 2.34
CA GLY A 100 -5.09 -11.36 2.56
C GLY A 100 -4.40 -11.62 1.22
N ALA A 101 -3.14 -11.21 1.10
CA ALA A 101 -2.34 -11.51 -0.09
C ALA A 101 -0.91 -11.87 0.30
N TYR A 102 -0.33 -12.71 -0.53
CA TYR A 102 1.08 -13.11 -0.45
C TYR A 102 1.70 -13.06 -1.84
N SER A 103 2.92 -12.55 -1.92
CA SER A 103 3.71 -12.51 -3.14
C SER A 103 5.12 -13.01 -2.88
N TYR A 104 5.58 -13.94 -3.71
CA TYR A 104 6.97 -14.40 -3.75
C TYR A 104 7.60 -13.95 -5.06
N ASN A 105 8.68 -13.16 -4.97
CA ASN A 105 9.46 -12.70 -6.12
C ASN A 105 10.82 -13.42 -6.11
N ASP A 106 11.00 -14.35 -7.05
CA ASP A 106 12.25 -15.08 -7.21
C ASP A 106 13.31 -14.18 -7.85
N ARG A 107 14.48 -14.07 -7.21
CA ARG A 107 15.61 -13.29 -7.70
C ARG A 107 15.23 -11.86 -8.16
N ALA A 108 14.50 -11.14 -7.30
CA ALA A 108 14.15 -9.75 -7.55
C ALA A 108 15.40 -8.89 -7.75
N LEU A 109 15.39 -8.06 -8.78
CA LEU A 109 16.47 -7.14 -9.15
C LEU A 109 16.28 -5.73 -8.60
N ARG A 110 15.18 -5.47 -7.88
CA ARG A 110 14.85 -4.14 -7.35
C ARG A 110 14.62 -4.17 -5.84
N ALA A 111 14.92 -3.05 -5.21
CA ALA A 111 14.87 -2.91 -3.76
C ALA A 111 13.48 -3.12 -3.15
N GLN A 112 12.42 -2.93 -3.92
CA GLN A 112 11.03 -3.16 -3.51
C GLN A 112 10.35 -4.30 -4.30
N GLY A 113 11.12 -5.22 -4.86
CA GLY A 113 10.60 -6.29 -5.71
C GLY A 113 10.26 -5.78 -7.12
N SER A 114 9.00 -5.46 -7.39
CA SER A 114 8.56 -4.91 -8.69
C SER A 114 8.77 -3.39 -8.83
N ASN A 115 9.30 -2.73 -7.81
CA ASN A 115 9.51 -1.28 -7.77
C ASN A 115 10.84 -0.93 -7.06
N GLY A 116 11.15 0.37 -6.98
CA GLY A 116 12.38 0.87 -6.38
C GLY A 116 13.60 0.81 -7.32
N ASP A 117 14.75 1.18 -6.79
CA ASP A 117 15.99 1.19 -7.54
C ASP A 117 16.49 -0.23 -7.85
N LYS A 118 17.21 -0.37 -8.98
CA LYS A 118 17.87 -1.62 -9.31
C LYS A 118 18.94 -1.92 -8.25
N LEU A 119 19.04 -3.18 -7.85
CA LEU A 119 20.07 -3.62 -6.92
C LEU A 119 21.45 -3.54 -7.58
N LEU A 120 22.42 -3.01 -6.82
CA LEU A 120 23.79 -2.84 -7.29
C LEU A 120 24.48 -4.21 -7.50
N PHE A 121 25.52 -4.21 -8.31
CA PHE A 121 26.38 -5.36 -8.62
C PHE A 121 25.64 -6.56 -9.21
N ASP A 122 24.51 -6.30 -9.90
CA ASP A 122 23.61 -7.33 -10.44
C ASP A 122 23.20 -8.39 -9.39
N GLN A 123 23.22 -8.01 -8.10
CA GLN A 123 22.73 -8.88 -7.04
C GLN A 123 21.22 -9.02 -7.11
N THR A 124 20.73 -10.14 -6.63
CA THR A 124 19.30 -10.44 -6.57
C THR A 124 18.89 -10.84 -5.16
N ARG A 125 17.61 -10.74 -4.83
CA ARG A 125 17.05 -11.20 -3.56
C ARG A 125 15.73 -11.94 -3.81
N ASN A 126 15.54 -13.04 -3.11
CA ASN A 126 14.22 -13.66 -3.04
C ASN A 126 13.39 -12.93 -2.00
N LEU A 127 12.31 -12.31 -2.44
CA LEU A 127 11.48 -11.46 -1.59
C LEU A 127 10.10 -12.08 -1.40
N SER A 128 9.68 -12.20 -0.16
CA SER A 128 8.31 -12.55 0.22
C SER A 128 7.63 -11.31 0.79
N SER A 129 6.48 -10.93 0.21
CA SER A 129 5.66 -9.82 0.68
C SER A 129 4.29 -10.36 1.10
N TYR A 130 3.76 -9.83 2.20
CA TYR A 130 2.46 -10.21 2.74
C TYR A 130 1.63 -8.98 3.07
N PHE A 131 0.32 -9.11 2.89
CA PHE A 131 -0.64 -8.02 3.01
C PHE A 131 -1.90 -8.54 3.68
N VAL A 132 -2.44 -7.75 4.59
CA VAL A 132 -3.75 -7.99 5.21
C VAL A 132 -4.52 -6.69 5.20
N ASP A 133 -5.71 -6.67 4.62
CA ASP A 133 -6.55 -5.48 4.49
C ASP A 133 -7.89 -5.68 5.17
N PHE A 134 -8.40 -4.62 5.79
CA PHE A 134 -9.76 -4.53 6.28
C PHE A 134 -10.39 -3.21 5.85
N ILE A 135 -11.60 -3.28 5.30
CA ILE A 135 -12.43 -2.12 4.94
C ILE A 135 -13.79 -2.26 5.58
N PHE A 136 -14.27 -1.20 6.21
CA PHE A 136 -15.64 -1.05 6.68
C PHE A 136 -16.23 0.24 6.15
N LYS A 137 -17.48 0.19 5.63
CA LYS A 137 -18.20 1.38 5.16
C LYS A 137 -19.66 1.34 5.55
N TYR A 138 -20.19 2.52 5.93
CA TYR A 138 -21.60 2.70 6.26
C TYR A 138 -21.97 4.18 6.32
N GLN A 139 -22.97 4.62 5.54
CA GLN A 139 -23.60 5.94 5.56
C GLN A 139 -22.63 7.14 5.56
N GLY A 140 -21.59 7.06 4.74
CA GLY A 140 -20.54 8.08 4.62
C GLY A 140 -19.36 7.88 5.56
N PHE A 141 -19.44 6.98 6.55
CA PHE A 141 -18.29 6.58 7.34
C PHE A 141 -17.48 5.51 6.62
N ALA A 142 -16.17 5.68 6.56
CA ALA A 142 -15.25 4.67 6.07
C ALA A 142 -14.13 4.45 7.09
N PHE A 143 -13.78 3.19 7.31
CA PHE A 143 -12.62 2.76 8.07
C PHE A 143 -11.81 1.80 7.19
N TYR A 144 -10.51 2.05 7.09
CA TYR A 144 -9.58 1.25 6.32
C TYR A 144 -8.32 1.00 7.14
N THR A 145 -7.84 -0.23 7.15
CA THR A 145 -6.53 -0.57 7.70
C THR A 145 -5.85 -1.59 6.83
N ASP A 146 -4.55 -1.44 6.67
CA ASP A 146 -3.69 -2.38 5.97
C ASP A 146 -2.42 -2.64 6.77
N PHE A 147 -2.07 -3.90 6.84
CA PHE A 147 -0.81 -4.40 7.36
C PHE A 147 -0.01 -4.99 6.21
N MET A 148 1.21 -4.52 6.05
CA MET A 148 2.11 -4.94 4.97
C MET A 148 3.46 -5.30 5.53
N GLY A 149 4.13 -6.26 4.89
CA GLY A 149 5.50 -6.58 5.25
C GLY A 149 6.26 -7.24 4.11
N ARG A 150 7.58 -7.20 4.25
CA ARG A 150 8.51 -7.83 3.31
C ARG A 150 9.65 -8.46 4.07
N ILE A 151 9.99 -9.68 3.67
CA ILE A 151 11.15 -10.44 4.15
C ILE A 151 12.02 -10.86 2.97
N SER A 152 13.31 -11.00 3.21
CA SER A 152 14.27 -11.55 2.25
C SER A 152 14.76 -12.91 2.74
N SER A 153 14.92 -13.89 1.85
CA SER A 153 15.46 -15.21 2.21
C SER A 153 16.96 -15.20 2.52
N SER A 154 17.64 -14.10 2.18
CA SER A 154 19.05 -13.84 2.48
C SER A 154 19.20 -12.44 3.05
N SER A 155 20.42 -12.03 3.46
CA SER A 155 20.63 -10.68 3.97
C SER A 155 20.05 -9.61 3.01
N PRO A 156 19.24 -8.67 3.51
CA PRO A 156 18.70 -7.59 2.71
C PRO A 156 19.75 -6.55 2.30
N LEU A 157 20.97 -6.66 2.84
CA LEU A 157 22.05 -5.72 2.57
C LEU A 157 22.79 -6.08 1.28
N ILE A 158 23.06 -5.08 0.46
CA ILE A 158 23.84 -5.18 -0.77
C ILE A 158 25.25 -4.66 -0.46
N LYS A 159 26.23 -5.53 -0.55
CA LYS A 159 27.60 -5.24 -0.12
C LYS A 159 28.59 -5.27 -1.28
N SER A 160 29.62 -4.38 -1.18
CA SER A 160 30.85 -4.44 -1.94
C SER A 160 32.01 -4.64 -0.95
N GLY A 161 32.55 -5.86 -0.87
CA GLY A 161 33.44 -6.24 0.20
C GLY A 161 32.76 -6.17 1.56
N GLU A 162 33.31 -5.39 2.48
CA GLU A 162 32.73 -5.18 3.82
C GLU A 162 31.72 -4.02 3.88
N ASN A 163 31.70 -3.14 2.87
CA ASN A 163 30.84 -1.96 2.86
C ASN A 163 29.44 -2.30 2.37
N VAL A 164 28.41 -1.76 3.07
CA VAL A 164 27.03 -1.80 2.64
C VAL A 164 26.74 -0.58 1.77
N GLU A 165 26.43 -0.82 0.51
CA GLU A 165 26.19 0.23 -0.51
C GLU A 165 24.69 0.48 -0.74
N GLN A 166 23.84 -0.52 -0.48
CA GLN A 166 22.41 -0.44 -0.66
C GLN A 166 21.70 -1.47 0.23
N TYR A 167 20.41 -1.32 0.44
CA TYR A 167 19.60 -2.31 1.16
C TYR A 167 18.22 -2.46 0.53
N VAL A 168 17.61 -3.62 0.74
CA VAL A 168 16.19 -3.86 0.55
C VAL A 168 15.47 -3.54 1.86
N LEU A 169 14.47 -2.68 1.85
CA LEU A 169 13.69 -2.42 3.05
C LEU A 169 12.84 -3.66 3.38
N THR A 170 13.31 -4.45 4.35
CA THR A 170 12.55 -5.53 4.99
C THR A 170 11.98 -5.06 6.32
N GLY A 171 10.93 -5.72 6.79
CA GLY A 171 10.20 -5.33 7.99
C GLY A 171 8.70 -5.26 7.74
N MET A 172 8.01 -4.45 8.52
CA MET A 172 6.56 -4.35 8.47
C MET A 172 6.06 -2.91 8.62
N GLY A 173 4.82 -2.69 8.20
CA GLY A 173 4.11 -1.44 8.38
C GLY A 173 2.62 -1.66 8.62
N LEU A 174 2.03 -0.76 9.39
CA LEU A 174 0.60 -0.70 9.68
C LEU A 174 0.09 0.68 9.28
N ASN A 175 -0.98 0.70 8.51
CA ASN A 175 -1.74 1.90 8.20
C ASN A 175 -3.16 1.76 8.74
N VAL A 176 -3.65 2.79 9.41
CA VAL A 176 -5.02 2.88 9.92
C VAL A 176 -5.58 4.23 9.53
N GLN A 177 -6.74 4.24 8.89
CA GLN A 177 -7.42 5.49 8.53
C GLN A 177 -8.92 5.40 8.71
N ALA A 178 -9.53 6.52 9.04
CA ALA A 178 -10.97 6.67 9.16
C ALA A 178 -11.41 8.00 8.56
N SER A 179 -12.60 8.03 7.98
CA SER A 179 -13.16 9.24 7.39
C SER A 179 -14.66 9.32 7.56
N TYR A 180 -15.18 10.52 7.35
CA TYR A 180 -16.60 10.77 7.24
C TYR A 180 -16.91 11.75 6.10
N LEU A 181 -17.73 11.30 5.16
CA LEU A 181 -18.22 12.08 4.03
C LEU A 181 -19.60 12.68 4.35
N PHE A 182 -19.63 13.99 4.56
CA PHE A 182 -20.86 14.75 4.79
C PHE A 182 -21.74 14.82 3.54
N ARG A 183 -23.05 15.02 3.70
CA ARG A 183 -24.01 15.19 2.58
C ARG A 183 -23.67 16.39 1.69
N SER A 184 -22.90 17.33 2.18
CA SER A 184 -22.37 18.48 1.43
C SER A 184 -21.18 18.14 0.53
N ASN A 185 -20.80 16.87 0.40
CA ASN A 185 -19.64 16.39 -0.34
C ASN A 185 -18.29 16.93 0.16
N TRP A 186 -18.24 17.30 1.43
CA TRP A 186 -17.00 17.46 2.17
C TRP A 186 -16.67 16.15 2.89
N GLU A 187 -15.42 15.77 2.87
CA GLU A 187 -14.91 14.64 3.63
C GLU A 187 -13.79 15.10 4.55
N ILE A 188 -13.81 14.62 5.79
CA ILE A 188 -12.70 14.73 6.73
C ILE A 188 -12.12 13.33 6.94
N ALA A 189 -10.80 13.23 7.00
CA ALA A 189 -10.10 11.97 7.15
C ALA A 189 -8.92 12.09 8.12
N LEU A 190 -8.69 11.03 8.88
CA LEU A 190 -7.53 10.86 9.76
C LEU A 190 -6.79 9.59 9.36
N ARG A 191 -5.47 9.63 9.32
CA ARG A 191 -4.61 8.50 9.04
C ARG A 191 -3.43 8.47 10.00
N ASN A 192 -3.10 7.28 10.47
CA ASN A 192 -1.82 7.01 11.12
C ASN A 192 -1.13 5.84 10.42
N SER A 193 0.12 6.02 10.05
CA SER A 193 0.91 5.01 9.35
C SER A 193 2.24 4.85 10.06
N THR A 194 2.64 3.60 10.33
CA THR A 194 3.88 3.28 11.02
C THR A 194 4.67 2.24 10.23
N ILE A 195 5.97 2.47 10.03
CA ILE A 195 6.93 1.53 9.45
C ILE A 195 7.93 1.12 10.52
N MET A 196 8.21 -0.17 10.59
CA MET A 196 9.24 -0.77 11.45
C MET A 196 10.14 -1.66 10.60
N PRO A 197 11.33 -1.16 10.21
CA PRO A 197 12.33 -1.96 9.51
C PRO A 197 12.86 -3.09 10.40
N ASP A 198 13.30 -4.17 9.78
CA ASP A 198 14.02 -5.23 10.47
C ASP A 198 15.33 -4.69 11.08
N LYS A 199 15.76 -5.29 12.20
CA LYS A 199 16.93 -4.85 12.96
C LYS A 199 18.19 -4.72 12.10
N GLU A 200 18.37 -5.62 11.12
CA GLU A 200 19.52 -5.61 10.20
C GLU A 200 19.52 -4.38 9.29
N VAL A 201 18.33 -3.88 8.94
CA VAL A 201 18.14 -2.73 8.01
C VAL A 201 18.14 -1.39 8.75
N GLN A 202 17.72 -1.36 10.02
CA GLN A 202 17.55 -0.13 10.81
C GLN A 202 18.75 0.84 10.76
N PRO A 203 20.01 0.38 10.89
CA PRO A 203 21.18 1.30 10.85
C PRO A 203 21.32 2.00 9.50
N TYR A 204 20.95 1.33 8.41
CA TYR A 204 21.09 1.84 7.03
C TYR A 204 19.87 2.68 6.61
N ALA A 205 18.68 2.34 7.09
CA ALA A 205 17.50 3.17 6.96
C ALA A 205 17.56 4.43 7.86
N ASN A 206 18.47 4.44 8.84
CA ASN A 206 18.68 5.49 9.84
C ASN A 206 17.45 5.73 10.74
N TYR A 207 16.58 4.71 10.92
CA TYR A 207 15.48 4.78 11.89
C TYR A 207 15.05 3.38 12.36
N ARG A 208 14.55 3.32 13.60
CA ARG A 208 13.92 2.14 14.20
C ARG A 208 12.45 2.05 13.87
N SER A 209 11.79 3.22 13.81
CA SER A 209 10.42 3.36 13.38
C SER A 209 10.17 4.72 12.74
N HIS A 210 9.29 4.75 11.74
CA HIS A 210 8.80 5.98 11.13
C HIS A 210 7.28 6.00 11.27
N ASN A 211 6.77 7.02 11.95
CA ASN A 211 5.34 7.25 12.14
C ASN A 211 4.92 8.52 11.39
N GLN A 212 3.78 8.47 10.71
CA GLN A 212 3.15 9.61 10.07
C GLN A 212 1.68 9.68 10.47
N SER A 213 1.28 10.78 11.10
CA SER A 213 -0.11 11.11 11.36
C SER A 213 -0.56 12.18 10.38
N THR A 214 -1.69 11.96 9.71
CA THR A 214 -2.21 12.88 8.67
C THR A 214 -3.67 13.21 8.94
N PHE A 215 -4.00 14.50 8.87
CA PHE A 215 -5.37 15.01 8.81
C PHE A 215 -5.64 15.50 7.39
N GLY A 216 -6.73 15.06 6.78
CA GLY A 216 -7.12 15.39 5.41
C GLY A 216 -8.51 15.99 5.33
N VAL A 217 -8.69 16.89 4.37
CA VAL A 217 -9.98 17.46 3.99
C VAL A 217 -10.11 17.38 2.46
N THR A 218 -11.21 16.81 1.99
CA THR A 218 -11.51 16.69 0.56
C THR A 218 -12.86 17.30 0.26
N LYS A 219 -12.96 18.08 -0.81
CA LYS A 219 -14.20 18.52 -1.41
C LYS A 219 -14.39 17.84 -2.76
N TYR A 220 -15.44 17.04 -2.87
CA TYR A 220 -15.87 16.45 -4.14
C TYR A 220 -16.78 17.42 -4.86
N LEU A 221 -16.41 17.82 -6.09
CA LEU A 221 -17.15 18.74 -6.95
C LEU A 221 -17.97 17.97 -8.01
N ILE A 222 -17.34 17.02 -8.67
CA ILE A 222 -17.97 16.13 -9.65
C ILE A 222 -17.45 14.70 -9.40
N ASP A 223 -18.14 13.93 -8.59
CA ASP A 223 -17.74 12.58 -8.20
C ASP A 223 -16.25 12.52 -7.79
N HIS A 224 -15.56 11.44 -8.14
CA HIS A 224 -14.10 11.34 -8.01
C HIS A 224 -13.33 12.02 -9.14
N ARG A 225 -14.03 12.54 -10.18
CA ARG A 225 -13.41 13.12 -11.37
C ARG A 225 -12.92 14.54 -11.14
N LEU A 226 -13.55 15.28 -10.25
CA LEU A 226 -13.10 16.62 -9.88
C LEU A 226 -13.19 16.78 -8.37
N LYS A 227 -12.04 16.82 -7.73
CA LYS A 227 -11.95 17.04 -6.29
C LYS A 227 -10.78 17.96 -5.93
N VAL A 228 -10.95 18.64 -4.80
CA VAL A 228 -9.92 19.46 -4.17
C VAL A 228 -9.58 18.84 -2.84
N GLN A 229 -8.30 18.61 -2.61
CA GLN A 229 -7.80 17.95 -1.40
C GLN A 229 -6.71 18.78 -0.74
N ALA A 230 -6.72 18.80 0.58
CA ALA A 230 -5.62 19.30 1.38
C ALA A 230 -5.35 18.35 2.53
N ASP A 231 -4.10 18.13 2.86
CA ASP A 231 -3.71 17.36 4.04
C ASP A 231 -2.54 17.98 4.79
N LEU A 232 -2.56 17.78 6.11
CA LEU A 232 -1.49 18.16 7.02
C LEU A 232 -0.95 16.88 7.68
N SER A 233 0.31 16.60 7.47
CA SER A 233 0.99 15.44 8.02
C SER A 233 2.06 15.85 9.03
N TYR A 234 2.16 15.10 10.12
CA TYR A 234 3.24 15.16 11.07
C TYR A 234 4.05 13.84 10.98
N ASN A 235 5.33 13.97 10.66
CA ASN A 235 6.25 12.84 10.55
C ASN A 235 7.16 12.79 11.76
N TYR A 236 7.26 11.63 12.38
CA TYR A 236 8.17 11.33 13.48
C TYR A 236 9.01 10.09 13.14
N LYS A 237 10.34 10.22 13.21
CA LYS A 237 11.26 9.08 13.08
C LYS A 237 12.01 8.91 14.38
N ASN A 238 11.99 7.69 14.92
CA ASN A 238 12.91 7.29 16.00
C ASN A 238 14.23 6.91 15.34
N GLU A 239 15.15 7.88 15.26
CA GLU A 239 16.41 7.73 14.54
C GLU A 239 17.48 6.99 15.35
N PHE A 240 18.48 6.47 14.67
CA PHE A 240 19.63 5.77 15.26
C PHE A 240 20.69 6.74 15.78
N VAL A 241 20.84 7.91 15.17
CA VAL A 241 21.75 8.98 15.53
C VAL A 241 20.93 10.16 16.01
N ASP A 242 21.25 10.71 17.18
CA ASP A 242 20.52 11.71 17.96
C ASP A 242 20.07 12.96 17.17
N SER A 243 19.10 12.79 16.30
CA SER A 243 18.33 13.90 15.75
C SER A 243 16.88 13.47 15.62
N ASP A 244 16.05 13.87 16.53
CA ASP A 244 14.59 13.70 16.40
C ASP A 244 14.13 14.33 15.09
N TYR A 245 13.85 13.51 14.09
CA TYR A 245 13.31 14.00 12.85
C TYR A 245 11.81 14.20 12.99
N ASN A 246 11.44 15.44 13.32
CA ASN A 246 10.06 15.87 13.43
C ASN A 246 9.76 16.87 12.32
N ARG A 247 8.86 16.55 11.40
CA ARG A 247 8.49 17.47 10.30
C ARG A 247 7.00 17.54 10.08
N TRP A 248 6.51 18.76 9.95
CA TRP A 248 5.19 19.06 9.41
C TRP A 248 5.26 19.15 7.89
N GLN A 249 4.24 18.65 7.22
CA GLN A 249 4.09 18.72 5.77
C GLN A 249 2.64 19.09 5.45
N LEU A 250 2.44 20.20 4.74
CA LEU A 250 1.16 20.59 4.18
C LEU A 250 1.17 20.28 2.67
N ARG A 251 0.12 19.62 2.19
CA ARG A 251 -0.07 19.29 0.78
C ARG A 251 -1.42 19.78 0.31
N PHE A 252 -1.49 20.17 -0.96
CA PHE A 252 -2.69 20.59 -1.65
C PHE A 252 -2.72 19.99 -3.06
N GLN A 253 -3.89 19.51 -3.49
CA GLN A 253 -4.09 18.93 -4.81
C GLN A 253 -5.45 19.33 -5.37
N ILE A 254 -5.48 19.59 -6.68
CA ILE A 254 -6.70 19.56 -7.48
C ILE A 254 -6.57 18.38 -8.43
N GLU A 255 -7.50 17.46 -8.38
CA GLU A 255 -7.52 16.29 -9.27
C GLU A 255 -8.62 16.43 -10.31
N LEU A 256 -8.24 16.18 -11.57
CA LEU A 256 -9.12 16.14 -12.74
C LEU A 256 -9.00 14.77 -13.38
N GLY A 257 -10.10 14.01 -13.38
CA GLY A 257 -10.20 12.72 -14.08
C GLY A 257 -11.02 12.89 -15.36
N PHE A 258 -10.51 12.34 -16.45
CA PHE A 258 -11.14 12.36 -17.78
C PHE A 258 -11.66 10.99 -18.15
#